data_4fe693628e1ae3fa2d65a074a455d396
#
_entry.id   4fe693628e1ae3fa2d65a074a455d396
#
_cell.length_a   1.000
_cell.length_b   1.000
_cell.length_c   1.000
_cell.angle_alpha   90.00
_cell.angle_beta   90.00
_cell.angle_gamma   90.00
#
_symmetry.space_group_name_H-M   'P 1'
#
loop_
_entity.id
_entity.type
_entity.pdbx_description
1 polymer ?
#
loop_
_entity_poly.entity_id
_entity_poly.type
_entity_poly.pdbx_seq_one_letter_code
_entity_poly.pdbx_strand_id
1 'polypeptide(L)'
;IFAKKIVNLLIKDKLYSNIFLIFYLFYPYLLGHGFYNPKDMPFLFAWILSSYISIRIFLKIYENENVPFLNFFFLSLSTSFLISIRIPGILILLQYLITFIITSSLLRDPFYKILKFYFYKIFLFLCFTLLLSILCYPIFWKNPLIIFDAINKIRDYPYGVCTLTLGKCMEATKLPYNYIFIWLFFKLPILSLIGLMLFPFAERKIFSQPTRQIILGSILLTLISIILILIFLEANIYDELRHVLYIVPLILIISFSITYFFSKKLLLYVAFLSIFSFSIQNINMYPYQYTWFNLFSNFININSNFELDYWGVSGRNIAEKINNNDQLLHYKNKCIYVPQPKHIIEPFISADFDCIKPSLSIYPKSTEKYILVKYTRLIRREDPSNCKLIIEESYNLNLFKDKLIMGKVFICN
;
A
#
# COMPACT_ATOMS: atom_id res chain seq x y z
N ILE A 1 11.38 -0.13 11.22
CA ILE A 1 11.93 -0.57 12.51
C ILE A 1 11.11 -1.73 13.08
N PHE A 2 9.77 -1.64 13.25
CA PHE A 2 8.97 -2.71 13.88
C PHE A 2 8.91 -3.99 13.04
N ALA A 3 8.80 -3.90 11.71
CA ALA A 3 8.90 -5.05 10.82
C ALA A 3 10.24 -5.81 11.01
N LYS A 4 11.37 -5.08 11.10
CA LYS A 4 12.67 -5.67 11.46
C LYS A 4 12.65 -6.36 12.83
N LYS A 5 11.99 -5.77 13.83
CA LYS A 5 11.87 -6.38 15.16
C LYS A 5 11.10 -7.69 15.10
N ILE A 6 10.01 -7.77 14.30
CA ILE A 6 9.27 -9.02 14.09
C ILE A 6 10.17 -10.07 13.42
N VAL A 7 10.89 -9.71 12.35
CA VAL A 7 11.85 -10.60 11.70
C VAL A 7 12.92 -11.09 12.68
N ASN A 8 13.45 -10.20 13.53
CA ASN A 8 14.46 -10.58 14.52
C ASN A 8 13.93 -11.55 15.59
N LEU A 9 12.65 -11.45 15.97
CA LEU A 9 12.00 -12.43 16.86
C LEU A 9 11.91 -13.81 16.19
N LEU A 10 11.70 -13.84 14.86
CA LEU A 10 11.57 -15.07 14.08
C LEU A 10 12.91 -15.78 13.86
N ILE A 11 13.87 -15.04 13.32
CA ILE A 11 15.13 -15.64 12.84
C ILE A 11 16.24 -15.62 13.88
N LYS A 12 16.12 -14.75 14.92
CA LYS A 12 17.12 -14.55 16.00
C LYS A 12 18.54 -14.30 15.49
N ASP A 13 18.65 -13.65 14.32
CA ASP A 13 19.89 -13.34 13.63
C ASP A 13 19.91 -11.83 13.28
N LYS A 14 20.75 -11.09 14.00
CA LYS A 14 20.82 -9.63 13.90
C LYS A 14 21.30 -9.15 12.52
N LEU A 15 22.22 -9.89 11.89
CA LEU A 15 22.73 -9.56 10.55
C LEU A 15 21.61 -9.60 9.52
N TYR A 16 20.90 -10.73 9.44
CA TYR A 16 19.82 -10.90 8.46
C TYR A 16 18.63 -9.98 8.74
N SER A 17 18.37 -9.68 10.03
CA SER A 17 17.34 -8.67 10.37
C SER A 17 17.72 -7.27 9.90
N ASN A 18 19.02 -6.91 9.88
CA ASN A 18 19.50 -5.65 9.30
C ASN A 18 19.40 -5.66 7.77
N ILE A 19 19.73 -6.79 7.11
CA ILE A 19 19.55 -6.96 5.67
C ILE A 19 18.07 -6.78 5.30
N PHE A 20 17.15 -7.38 6.07
CA PHE A 20 15.72 -7.14 5.87
C PHE A 20 15.35 -5.66 5.98
N LEU A 21 15.88 -4.93 6.95
CA LEU A 21 15.60 -3.50 7.11
C LEU A 21 16.05 -2.71 5.89
N ILE A 22 17.26 -2.97 5.38
CA ILE A 22 17.78 -2.30 4.18
C ILE A 22 16.92 -2.64 2.97
N PHE A 23 16.63 -3.93 2.75
CA PHE A 23 15.75 -4.39 1.69
C PHE A 23 14.38 -3.70 1.74
N TYR A 24 13.77 -3.60 2.92
CA TYR A 24 12.49 -2.96 3.15
C TYR A 24 12.51 -1.45 2.85
N LEU A 25 13.56 -0.75 3.30
CA LEU A 25 13.68 0.70 3.11
C LEU A 25 13.98 1.09 1.65
N PHE A 26 14.73 0.26 0.93
CA PHE A 26 15.06 0.51 -0.48
C PHE A 26 13.97 0.06 -1.45
N TYR A 27 12.96 -0.69 -1.00
CA TYR A 27 11.89 -1.16 -1.86
C TYR A 27 11.11 0.01 -2.47
N PRO A 28 11.21 0.24 -3.82
CA PRO A 28 10.76 1.48 -4.44
C PRO A 28 9.27 1.75 -4.25
N TYR A 29 8.43 0.71 -4.35
CA TYR A 29 6.99 0.85 -4.21
C TYR A 29 6.58 1.42 -2.84
N LEU A 30 7.11 0.90 -1.73
CA LEU A 30 6.85 1.42 -0.40
C LEU A 30 7.52 2.78 -0.17
N LEU A 31 8.73 2.96 -0.70
CA LEU A 31 9.44 4.24 -0.60
C LEU A 31 8.64 5.36 -1.28
N GLY A 32 8.14 5.12 -2.50
CA GLY A 32 7.32 6.08 -3.23
C GLY A 32 6.01 6.42 -2.52
N HIS A 33 5.32 5.41 -1.99
CA HIS A 33 4.14 5.65 -1.16
C HIS A 33 4.47 6.48 0.09
N GLY A 34 5.66 6.34 0.65
CA GLY A 34 6.11 7.14 1.79
C GLY A 34 6.12 8.65 1.51
N PHE A 35 6.30 9.08 0.27
CA PHE A 35 6.31 10.50 -0.12
C PHE A 35 4.91 11.05 -0.43
N TYR A 36 4.03 10.26 -1.00
CA TYR A 36 2.78 10.77 -1.59
C TYR A 36 1.50 10.26 -0.93
N ASN A 37 1.61 9.29 -0.01
CA ASN A 37 0.44 8.65 0.59
C ASN A 37 0.32 8.95 2.10
N PRO A 38 -0.25 10.11 2.48
CA PRO A 38 -0.32 10.54 3.88
C PRO A 38 -1.31 9.73 4.73
N LYS A 39 -2.12 8.85 4.13
CA LYS A 39 -3.15 8.08 4.82
C LYS A 39 -2.79 6.61 4.97
N ASP A 40 -2.42 5.95 3.88
CA ASP A 40 -2.21 4.50 3.91
C ASP A 40 -0.84 4.12 4.48
N MET A 41 0.16 5.01 4.40
CA MET A 41 1.47 4.77 5.03
C MET A 41 1.44 4.85 6.57
N PRO A 42 0.81 5.85 7.21
CA PRO A 42 0.58 5.82 8.66
C PRO A 42 -0.29 4.63 9.09
N PHE A 43 -1.28 4.22 8.29
CA PHE A 43 -2.09 3.03 8.55
C PHE A 43 -1.24 1.75 8.56
N LEU A 44 -0.40 1.57 7.54
CA LEU A 44 0.57 0.47 7.46
C LEU A 44 1.52 0.46 8.66
N PHE A 45 2.06 1.62 9.03
CA PHE A 45 2.93 1.74 10.21
C PHE A 45 2.22 1.31 11.49
N ALA A 46 0.99 1.82 11.72
CA ALA A 46 0.20 1.49 12.90
C ALA A 46 -0.17 0.01 12.94
N TRP A 47 -0.47 -0.61 11.78
CA TRP A 47 -0.71 -2.05 11.69
C TRP A 47 0.51 -2.88 12.14
N ILE A 48 1.69 -2.59 11.61
CA ILE A 48 2.92 -3.30 11.96
C ILE A 48 3.33 -3.07 13.43
N LEU A 49 3.11 -1.86 13.94
CA LEU A 49 3.33 -1.54 15.35
C LEU A 49 2.43 -2.39 16.26
N SER A 50 1.13 -2.39 15.97
CA SER A 50 0.12 -3.15 16.73
C SER A 50 0.38 -4.66 16.65
N SER A 51 0.75 -5.16 15.46
CA SER A 51 1.18 -6.56 15.27
C SER A 51 2.40 -6.91 16.14
N TYR A 52 3.41 -6.04 16.15
CA TYR A 52 4.61 -6.27 16.96
C TYR A 52 4.30 -6.31 18.47
N ILE A 53 3.50 -5.36 18.96
CA ILE A 53 3.14 -5.31 20.40
C ILE A 53 2.32 -6.54 20.77
N SER A 54 1.31 -6.90 19.97
CA SER A 54 0.49 -8.08 20.18
C SER A 54 1.32 -9.36 20.21
N ILE A 55 2.16 -9.60 19.21
CA ILE A 55 3.07 -10.76 19.16
C ILE A 55 3.94 -10.83 20.42
N ARG A 56 4.50 -9.71 20.86
CA ARG A 56 5.32 -9.65 22.08
C ARG A 56 4.53 -10.03 23.34
N ILE A 57 3.27 -9.60 23.43
CA ILE A 57 2.38 -9.97 24.55
C ILE A 57 2.17 -11.49 24.56
N PHE A 58 1.81 -12.06 23.40
CA PHE A 58 1.50 -13.49 23.31
C PHE A 58 2.72 -14.40 23.48
N LEU A 59 3.91 -13.95 23.04
CA LEU A 59 5.15 -14.66 23.34
C LEU A 59 5.43 -14.69 24.84
N LYS A 60 5.24 -13.58 25.57
CA LYS A 60 5.38 -13.54 27.03
C LYS A 60 4.39 -14.45 27.72
N ILE A 61 3.13 -14.48 27.25
CA ILE A 61 2.11 -15.41 27.76
C ILE A 61 2.57 -16.86 27.56
N TYR A 62 3.09 -17.18 26.37
CA TYR A 62 3.60 -18.51 26.05
C TYR A 62 4.79 -18.92 26.94
N GLU A 63 5.70 -17.97 27.23
CA GLU A 63 6.87 -18.17 28.06
C GLU A 63 6.55 -18.12 29.58
N ASN A 64 5.26 -18.02 29.93
CA ASN A 64 4.76 -17.84 31.32
C ASN A 64 5.35 -16.62 32.04
N GLU A 65 5.75 -15.61 31.29
CA GLU A 65 6.19 -14.33 31.86
C GLU A 65 5.00 -13.47 32.27
N ASN A 66 5.18 -12.68 33.33
CA ASN A 66 4.19 -11.67 33.68
C ASN A 66 4.11 -10.60 32.58
N VAL A 67 2.91 -10.35 32.07
CA VAL A 67 2.65 -9.27 31.12
C VAL A 67 2.17 -8.03 31.87
N PRO A 68 2.97 -6.96 31.98
CA PRO A 68 2.58 -5.73 32.63
C PRO A 68 1.34 -5.10 31.95
N PHE A 69 0.50 -4.44 32.73
CA PHE A 69 -0.66 -3.69 32.21
C PHE A 69 -0.24 -2.68 31.13
N LEU A 70 0.90 -2.06 31.27
CA LEU A 70 1.45 -1.09 30.32
C LEU A 70 1.53 -1.62 28.88
N ASN A 71 1.78 -2.93 28.70
CA ASN A 71 1.79 -3.55 27.36
C ASN A 71 0.40 -3.54 26.72
N PHE A 72 -0.66 -3.79 27.50
CA PHE A 72 -2.03 -3.71 27.03
C PHE A 72 -2.46 -2.27 26.75
N PHE A 73 -2.00 -1.32 27.55
CA PHE A 73 -2.23 0.11 27.31
C PHE A 73 -1.59 0.57 25.99
N PHE A 74 -0.32 0.22 25.73
CA PHE A 74 0.33 0.53 24.44
C PHE A 74 -0.35 -0.19 23.27
N LEU A 75 -0.87 -1.40 23.46
CA LEU A 75 -1.66 -2.10 22.46
C LEU A 75 -2.96 -1.33 22.18
N SER A 76 -3.66 -0.83 23.20
CA SER A 76 -4.86 0.00 23.05
C SER A 76 -4.55 1.27 22.28
N LEU A 77 -3.49 1.96 22.65
CA LEU A 77 -3.07 3.21 21.99
C LEU A 77 -2.76 2.99 20.50
N SER A 78 -1.98 1.96 20.17
CA SER A 78 -1.63 1.65 18.78
C SER A 78 -2.83 1.18 17.97
N THR A 79 -3.74 0.41 18.57
CA THR A 79 -4.99 -0.07 17.94
C THR A 79 -5.96 1.09 17.69
N SER A 80 -6.13 1.98 18.67
CA SER A 80 -6.99 3.16 18.51
C SER A 80 -6.44 4.10 17.44
N PHE A 81 -5.14 4.32 17.41
CA PHE A 81 -4.51 5.11 16.36
C PHE A 81 -4.74 4.49 14.98
N LEU A 82 -4.61 3.16 14.85
CA LEU A 82 -4.88 2.43 13.62
C LEU A 82 -6.33 2.62 13.15
N ILE A 83 -7.31 2.43 14.05
CA ILE A 83 -8.74 2.61 13.75
C ILE A 83 -9.04 4.06 13.40
N SER A 84 -8.37 5.02 14.07
CA SER A 84 -8.54 6.45 13.82
C SER A 84 -8.08 6.89 12.44
N ILE A 85 -7.07 6.23 11.85
CA ILE A 85 -6.65 6.53 10.48
C ILE A 85 -7.69 6.01 9.48
N ARG A 86 -8.16 4.76 9.67
CA ARG A 86 -9.16 4.13 8.80
C ARG A 86 -9.95 3.08 9.59
N ILE A 87 -11.28 3.08 9.47
CA ILE A 87 -12.18 2.13 10.14
C ILE A 87 -11.78 0.66 9.90
N PRO A 88 -11.34 0.22 8.68
CA PRO A 88 -10.85 -1.14 8.49
C PRO A 88 -9.70 -1.57 9.42
N GLY A 89 -9.08 -0.64 10.16
CA GLY A 89 -8.14 -0.96 11.23
C GLY A 89 -8.68 -1.88 12.30
N ILE A 90 -10.00 -1.98 12.46
CA ILE A 90 -10.66 -2.93 13.36
C ILE A 90 -10.31 -4.39 13.03
N LEU A 91 -9.96 -4.69 11.78
CA LEU A 91 -9.54 -6.04 11.36
C LEU A 91 -8.27 -6.52 12.05
N ILE A 92 -7.49 -5.65 12.69
CA ILE A 92 -6.35 -6.05 13.52
C ILE A 92 -6.76 -6.92 14.72
N LEU A 93 -8.00 -6.76 15.22
CA LEU A 93 -8.54 -7.58 16.30
C LEU A 93 -8.61 -9.06 15.89
N LEU A 94 -8.83 -9.35 14.62
CA LEU A 94 -8.77 -10.70 14.08
C LEU A 94 -7.37 -11.30 14.24
N GLN A 95 -6.32 -10.52 13.99
CA GLN A 95 -4.94 -10.97 14.25
C GLN A 95 -4.72 -11.29 15.73
N TYR A 96 -5.24 -10.48 16.64
CA TYR A 96 -5.10 -10.74 18.07
C TYR A 96 -5.83 -12.03 18.48
N LEU A 97 -7.04 -12.25 17.96
CA LEU A 97 -7.79 -13.47 18.21
C LEU A 97 -7.06 -14.71 17.65
N ILE A 98 -6.58 -14.66 16.43
CA ILE A 98 -5.80 -15.75 15.80
C ILE A 98 -4.55 -16.04 16.63
N THR A 99 -3.79 -15.00 17.03
CA THR A 99 -2.59 -15.15 17.85
C THR A 99 -2.92 -15.78 19.20
N PHE A 100 -4.03 -15.38 19.81
CA PHE A 100 -4.51 -15.94 21.06
C PHE A 100 -4.87 -17.43 20.93
N ILE A 101 -5.58 -17.82 19.86
CA ILE A 101 -5.97 -19.21 19.61
C ILE A 101 -4.72 -20.08 19.42
N ILE A 102 -3.74 -19.64 18.60
CA ILE A 102 -2.50 -20.37 18.39
C ILE A 102 -1.74 -20.53 19.71
N THR A 103 -1.63 -19.46 20.49
CA THR A 103 -0.90 -19.49 21.77
C THR A 103 -1.57 -20.45 22.77
N SER A 104 -2.89 -20.41 22.90
CA SER A 104 -3.67 -21.33 23.74
C SER A 104 -3.47 -22.78 23.34
N SER A 105 -3.52 -23.08 22.03
CA SER A 105 -3.37 -24.43 21.51
C SER A 105 -1.97 -25.01 21.83
N LEU A 106 -0.93 -24.15 21.79
CA LEU A 106 0.44 -24.56 22.10
C LEU A 106 0.73 -24.74 23.58
N LEU A 107 0.05 -23.98 24.43
CA LEU A 107 0.14 -24.13 25.90
C LEU A 107 -0.61 -25.37 26.40
N ARG A 108 -1.47 -25.97 25.58
CA ARG A 108 -2.41 -27.04 26.00
C ARG A 108 -3.31 -26.66 27.18
N ASP A 109 -3.38 -25.39 27.49
CA ASP A 109 -4.28 -24.85 28.50
C ASP A 109 -5.66 -24.58 27.88
N PRO A 110 -6.75 -24.87 28.59
CA PRO A 110 -8.07 -24.51 28.11
C PRO A 110 -8.17 -23.01 27.83
N PHE A 111 -8.70 -22.63 26.70
CA PHE A 111 -8.91 -21.25 26.28
C PHE A 111 -9.49 -20.35 27.38
N TYR A 112 -10.50 -20.87 28.11
CA TYR A 112 -11.14 -20.13 29.20
C TYR A 112 -10.22 -19.81 30.38
N LYS A 113 -9.21 -20.64 30.66
CA LYS A 113 -8.26 -20.45 31.77
C LYS A 113 -7.36 -19.23 31.52
N ILE A 114 -6.82 -19.14 30.29
CA ILE A 114 -6.00 -17.98 29.89
C ILE A 114 -6.87 -16.74 29.83
N LEU A 115 -8.09 -16.84 29.24
CA LEU A 115 -9.04 -15.75 29.17
C LEU A 115 -9.41 -15.25 30.57
N LYS A 116 -9.71 -16.15 31.53
CA LYS A 116 -10.02 -15.80 32.91
C LYS A 116 -8.86 -15.07 33.60
N PHE A 117 -7.62 -15.55 33.40
CA PHE A 117 -6.44 -14.96 34.03
C PHE A 117 -6.16 -13.53 33.51
N TYR A 118 -6.33 -13.30 32.19
CA TYR A 118 -6.09 -12.00 31.57
C TYR A 118 -7.37 -11.16 31.41
N PHE A 119 -8.53 -11.61 31.87
CA PHE A 119 -9.83 -11.00 31.67
C PHE A 119 -9.84 -9.49 31.95
N TYR A 120 -9.36 -9.08 33.11
CA TYR A 120 -9.33 -7.68 33.51
C TYR A 120 -8.45 -6.83 32.57
N LYS A 121 -7.29 -7.36 32.17
CA LYS A 121 -6.38 -6.65 31.25
C LYS A 121 -6.97 -6.55 29.84
N ILE A 122 -7.64 -7.59 29.36
CA ILE A 122 -8.35 -7.60 28.08
C ILE A 122 -9.54 -6.63 28.11
N PHE A 123 -10.31 -6.65 29.19
CA PHE A 123 -11.41 -5.71 29.37
C PHE A 123 -10.93 -4.26 29.34
N LEU A 124 -9.90 -3.92 30.09
CA LEU A 124 -9.32 -2.59 30.07
C LEU A 124 -8.76 -2.22 28.69
N PHE A 125 -8.10 -3.17 28.00
CA PHE A 125 -7.67 -2.96 26.62
C PHE A 125 -8.83 -2.54 25.71
N LEU A 126 -9.96 -3.23 25.76
CA LEU A 126 -11.14 -2.91 24.96
C LEU A 126 -11.72 -1.54 25.34
N CYS A 127 -11.87 -1.26 26.64
CA CYS A 127 -12.35 0.03 27.13
C CYS A 127 -11.46 1.20 26.69
N PHE A 128 -10.14 1.07 26.85
CA PHE A 128 -9.20 2.11 26.41
C PHE A 128 -9.18 2.25 24.90
N THR A 129 -9.26 1.15 24.16
CA THR A 129 -9.31 1.21 22.67
C THR A 129 -10.55 1.97 22.22
N LEU A 130 -11.72 1.68 22.81
CA LEU A 130 -12.97 2.39 22.49
C LEU A 130 -12.88 3.88 22.86
N LEU A 131 -12.46 4.17 24.09
CA LEU A 131 -12.33 5.55 24.60
C LEU A 131 -11.40 6.38 23.72
N LEU A 132 -10.18 5.87 23.44
CA LEU A 132 -9.19 6.59 22.63
C LEU A 132 -9.65 6.74 21.18
N SER A 133 -10.36 5.74 20.61
CA SER A 133 -10.93 5.85 19.26
C SER A 133 -12.00 6.94 19.21
N ILE A 134 -12.88 7.04 20.21
CA ILE A 134 -13.88 8.12 20.30
C ILE A 134 -13.20 9.48 20.42
N LEU A 135 -12.16 9.59 21.26
CA LEU A 135 -11.41 10.85 21.43
C LEU A 135 -10.77 11.32 20.14
N CYS A 136 -10.30 10.42 19.28
CA CYS A 136 -9.71 10.77 17.98
C CYS A 136 -10.72 11.26 16.92
N TYR A 137 -12.01 11.01 17.12
CA TYR A 137 -13.07 11.42 16.18
C TYR A 137 -14.05 12.41 16.83
N PRO A 138 -13.85 13.70 16.68
CA PRO A 138 -14.74 14.73 17.30
C PRO A 138 -16.20 14.59 16.94
N ILE A 139 -16.54 14.01 15.79
CA ILE A 139 -17.91 13.74 15.38
C ILE A 139 -18.64 12.77 16.34
N PHE A 140 -17.90 11.84 16.95
CA PHE A 140 -18.44 10.87 17.90
C PHE A 140 -18.70 11.49 19.30
N TRP A 141 -18.14 12.67 19.58
CA TRP A 141 -18.40 13.34 20.86
C TRP A 141 -19.86 13.80 21.00
N LYS A 142 -20.48 14.16 19.85
CA LYS A 142 -21.90 14.56 19.83
C LYS A 142 -22.85 13.35 19.72
N ASN A 143 -22.48 12.34 18.94
CA ASN A 143 -23.27 11.13 18.75
C ASN A 143 -22.35 9.92 18.48
N PRO A 144 -22.04 9.10 19.54
CA PRO A 144 -21.19 7.92 19.38
C PRO A 144 -21.75 6.86 18.42
N LEU A 145 -23.08 6.80 18.25
CA LEU A 145 -23.74 5.80 17.39
C LEU A 145 -23.53 6.06 15.89
N ILE A 146 -23.07 7.24 15.51
CA ILE A 146 -22.81 7.60 14.11
C ILE A 146 -21.74 6.69 13.47
N ILE A 147 -20.98 5.93 14.27
CA ILE A 147 -20.01 4.94 13.79
C ILE A 147 -20.68 3.86 12.94
N PHE A 148 -21.89 3.43 13.30
CA PHE A 148 -22.64 2.43 12.54
C PHE A 148 -23.08 2.98 11.17
N ASP A 149 -23.52 4.23 11.13
CA ASP A 149 -23.87 4.91 9.87
C ASP A 149 -22.64 5.11 8.99
N ALA A 150 -21.49 5.43 9.59
CA ALA A 150 -20.23 5.60 8.86
C ALA A 150 -19.78 4.26 8.23
N ILE A 151 -19.91 3.14 8.94
CA ILE A 151 -19.56 1.81 8.40
C ILE A 151 -20.45 1.47 7.19
N ASN A 152 -21.77 1.69 7.29
CA ASN A 152 -22.71 1.43 6.20
C ASN A 152 -22.41 2.34 5.00
N LYS A 153 -22.19 3.64 5.21
CA LYS A 153 -21.84 4.57 4.14
C LYS A 153 -20.54 4.25 3.43
N ILE A 154 -19.54 3.72 4.14
CA ILE A 154 -18.26 3.31 3.52
C ILE A 154 -18.48 2.10 2.61
N ARG A 155 -19.32 1.14 3.03
CA ARG A 155 -19.65 -0.03 2.23
C ARG A 155 -20.38 0.35 0.95
N ASP A 156 -21.34 1.24 1.05
CA ASP A 156 -22.26 1.59 -0.02
C ASP A 156 -21.82 2.83 -0.81
N TYR A 157 -20.60 3.35 -0.57
CA TYR A 157 -20.11 4.54 -1.26
C TYR A 157 -19.87 4.25 -2.74
N PRO A 158 -20.66 4.85 -3.65
CA PRO A 158 -20.60 4.56 -5.09
C PRO A 158 -19.39 5.26 -5.71
N TYR A 159 -18.22 4.67 -5.57
CA TYR A 159 -17.02 5.21 -6.20
C TYR A 159 -16.85 4.61 -7.60
N GLY A 160 -17.44 5.24 -8.60
CA GLY A 160 -17.41 4.82 -10.00
C GLY A 160 -16.03 4.95 -10.67
N VAL A 161 -14.96 4.74 -9.92
CA VAL A 161 -13.59 4.75 -10.43
C VAL A 161 -13.21 3.37 -10.90
N CYS A 162 -12.70 3.30 -12.12
CA CYS A 162 -12.08 2.10 -12.63
C CYS A 162 -10.54 2.20 -12.57
N THR A 163 -9.91 1.10 -12.21
CA THR A 163 -8.46 0.94 -12.26
C THR A 163 -8.09 0.07 -13.44
N LEU A 164 -7.23 0.56 -14.33
CA LEU A 164 -6.72 -0.23 -15.45
C LEU A 164 -5.86 -1.38 -14.91
N THR A 165 -6.27 -2.61 -15.21
CA THR A 165 -5.59 -3.83 -14.74
C THR A 165 -5.64 -4.88 -15.84
N LEU A 166 -4.48 -5.32 -16.33
CA LEU A 166 -4.32 -6.24 -17.47
C LEU A 166 -5.14 -5.81 -18.70
N GLY A 167 -5.08 -4.53 -19.05
CA GLY A 167 -5.77 -3.96 -20.21
C GLY A 167 -7.28 -3.76 -20.04
N LYS A 168 -7.85 -4.10 -18.89
CA LYS A 168 -9.27 -3.96 -18.57
C LYS A 168 -9.50 -2.88 -17.52
N CYS A 169 -10.51 -2.07 -17.71
CA CYS A 169 -10.99 -1.10 -16.75
C CYS A 169 -11.82 -1.84 -15.69
N MET A 170 -11.24 -2.12 -14.52
CA MET A 170 -11.91 -2.81 -13.42
C MET A 170 -12.55 -1.79 -12.49
N GLU A 171 -13.88 -1.80 -12.41
CA GLU A 171 -14.64 -0.90 -11.54
C GLU A 171 -14.48 -1.29 -10.08
N ALA A 172 -14.30 -0.32 -9.20
CA ALA A 172 -14.09 -0.53 -7.77
C ALA A 172 -15.24 -1.29 -7.08
N THR A 173 -16.48 -1.15 -7.60
CA THR A 173 -17.69 -1.78 -7.07
C THR A 173 -17.92 -3.22 -7.55
N LYS A 174 -17.17 -3.68 -8.56
CA LYS A 174 -17.32 -5.00 -9.19
C LYS A 174 -15.98 -5.63 -9.49
N LEU A 175 -15.11 -5.68 -8.48
CA LEU A 175 -13.77 -6.25 -8.65
C LEU A 175 -13.81 -7.77 -8.77
N PRO A 176 -13.08 -8.32 -9.73
CA PRO A 176 -12.90 -9.77 -9.78
C PRO A 176 -12.04 -10.25 -8.59
N TYR A 177 -12.30 -11.47 -8.11
CA TYR A 177 -11.60 -12.08 -6.97
C TYR A 177 -10.06 -12.13 -7.13
N ASN A 178 -9.55 -12.11 -8.36
CA ASN A 178 -8.12 -12.16 -8.64
C ASN A 178 -7.44 -10.78 -8.69
N TYR A 179 -8.17 -9.67 -8.52
CA TYR A 179 -7.62 -8.31 -8.59
C TYR A 179 -6.41 -8.11 -7.66
N ILE A 180 -6.57 -8.43 -6.37
CA ILE A 180 -5.51 -8.28 -5.38
C ILE A 180 -4.29 -9.14 -5.75
N PHE A 181 -4.50 -10.38 -6.19
CA PHE A 181 -3.42 -11.30 -6.55
C PHE A 181 -2.64 -10.83 -7.78
N ILE A 182 -3.32 -10.26 -8.78
CA ILE A 182 -2.66 -9.66 -9.95
C ILE A 182 -1.72 -8.54 -9.50
N TRP A 183 -2.22 -7.60 -8.72
CA TRP A 183 -1.40 -6.49 -8.25
C TRP A 183 -0.27 -6.93 -7.32
N LEU A 184 -0.50 -7.87 -6.42
CA LEU A 184 0.56 -8.46 -5.59
C LEU A 184 1.62 -9.12 -6.46
N PHE A 185 1.25 -9.87 -7.49
CA PHE A 185 2.22 -10.54 -8.38
C PHE A 185 3.16 -9.55 -9.05
N PHE A 186 2.65 -8.41 -9.55
CA PHE A 186 3.46 -7.42 -10.26
C PHE A 186 4.14 -6.39 -9.34
N LYS A 187 3.61 -6.17 -8.14
CA LYS A 187 4.16 -5.21 -7.18
C LYS A 187 5.10 -5.83 -6.15
N LEU A 188 5.04 -7.11 -5.85
CA LEU A 188 5.95 -7.72 -4.88
C LEU A 188 7.37 -7.89 -5.46
N PRO A 189 8.42 -7.67 -4.64
CA PRO A 189 9.80 -7.99 -5.03
C PRO A 189 9.97 -9.47 -5.40
N ILE A 190 10.90 -9.74 -6.30
CA ILE A 190 11.22 -11.13 -6.70
C ILE A 190 11.61 -12.01 -5.50
N LEU A 191 12.38 -11.46 -4.55
CA LEU A 191 12.68 -12.16 -3.28
C LEU A 191 11.42 -12.64 -2.58
N SER A 192 10.36 -11.82 -2.57
CA SER A 192 9.11 -12.18 -1.92
C SER A 192 8.36 -13.28 -2.66
N LEU A 193 8.33 -13.23 -3.98
CA LEU A 193 7.72 -14.28 -4.79
C LEU A 193 8.48 -15.61 -4.63
N ILE A 194 9.82 -15.59 -4.68
CA ILE A 194 10.65 -16.78 -4.40
C ILE A 194 10.36 -17.31 -3.00
N GLY A 195 10.34 -16.45 -1.97
CA GLY A 195 10.07 -16.85 -0.61
C GLY A 195 8.72 -17.55 -0.45
N LEU A 196 7.66 -17.01 -1.06
CA LEU A 196 6.33 -17.64 -1.04
C LEU A 196 6.34 -19.01 -1.73
N MET A 197 7.03 -19.14 -2.87
CA MET A 197 7.16 -20.42 -3.60
C MET A 197 7.95 -21.47 -2.80
N LEU A 198 8.88 -21.06 -1.97
CA LEU A 198 9.69 -21.95 -1.13
C LEU A 198 8.97 -22.42 0.14
N PHE A 199 7.76 -21.92 0.42
CA PHE A 199 7.03 -22.26 1.64
C PHE A 199 6.88 -23.79 1.86
N PRO A 200 6.45 -24.59 0.90
CA PRO A 200 6.28 -26.04 1.09
C PRO A 200 7.57 -26.78 1.49
N PHE A 201 8.73 -26.24 1.10
CA PHE A 201 10.04 -26.85 1.40
C PHE A 201 10.63 -26.40 2.74
N ALA A 202 10.16 -25.28 3.28
CA ALA A 202 10.66 -24.70 4.52
C ALA A 202 9.70 -24.89 5.71
N GLU A 203 8.45 -25.28 5.48
CA GLU A 203 7.38 -25.31 6.49
C GLU A 203 7.76 -26.11 7.74
N ARG A 204 8.34 -27.31 7.58
CA ARG A 204 8.75 -28.17 8.70
C ARG A 204 9.77 -27.48 9.61
N LYS A 205 10.77 -26.78 9.03
CA LYS A 205 11.76 -26.03 9.81
C LYS A 205 11.15 -24.79 10.48
N ILE A 206 10.19 -24.15 9.81
CA ILE A 206 9.53 -22.96 10.32
C ILE A 206 8.66 -23.35 11.52
N PHE A 207 7.78 -24.32 11.36
CA PHE A 207 6.81 -24.70 12.38
C PHE A 207 7.34 -25.71 13.41
N SER A 208 8.65 -26.03 13.41
CA SER A 208 9.27 -26.87 14.42
C SER A 208 9.36 -26.21 15.80
N GLN A 209 9.31 -24.87 15.88
CA GLN A 209 9.42 -24.11 17.13
C GLN A 209 8.13 -23.35 17.44
N PRO A 210 7.56 -23.51 18.66
CA PRO A 210 6.31 -22.86 19.05
C PRO A 210 6.33 -21.33 18.89
N THR A 211 7.43 -20.66 19.23
CA THR A 211 7.57 -19.21 19.05
C THR A 211 7.41 -18.78 17.58
N ARG A 212 7.94 -19.57 16.63
CA ARG A 212 7.75 -19.31 15.20
C ARG A 212 6.32 -19.59 14.75
N GLN A 213 5.68 -20.63 15.30
CA GLN A 213 4.26 -20.91 15.03
C GLN A 213 3.38 -19.73 15.46
N ILE A 214 3.62 -19.17 16.65
CA ILE A 214 2.88 -18.01 17.13
C ILE A 214 3.07 -16.83 16.18
N ILE A 215 4.30 -16.50 15.79
CA ILE A 215 4.59 -15.30 15.00
C ILE A 215 4.13 -15.48 13.54
N LEU A 216 4.65 -16.51 12.84
CA LEU A 216 4.35 -16.71 11.42
C LEU A 216 2.95 -17.24 11.19
N GLY A 217 2.45 -18.12 12.04
CA GLY A 217 1.09 -18.64 11.95
C GLY A 217 0.07 -17.51 12.11
N SER A 218 0.26 -16.61 13.10
CA SER A 218 -0.64 -15.49 13.28
C SER A 218 -0.63 -14.53 12.06
N ILE A 219 0.53 -14.16 11.57
CA ILE A 219 0.64 -13.25 10.41
C ILE A 219 0.05 -13.90 9.16
N LEU A 220 0.39 -15.17 8.88
CA LEU A 220 -0.08 -15.89 7.69
C LEU A 220 -1.60 -16.09 7.71
N LEU A 221 -2.15 -16.59 8.81
CA LEU A 221 -3.60 -16.79 8.92
C LEU A 221 -4.37 -15.47 8.87
N THR A 222 -3.83 -14.41 9.48
CA THR A 222 -4.42 -13.06 9.39
C THR A 222 -4.43 -12.57 7.95
N LEU A 223 -3.32 -12.71 7.23
CA LEU A 223 -3.21 -12.31 5.83
C LEU A 223 -4.25 -13.03 4.96
N ILE A 224 -4.35 -14.35 5.11
CA ILE A 224 -5.33 -15.17 4.39
C ILE A 224 -6.75 -14.72 4.73
N SER A 225 -7.05 -14.57 6.02
CA SER A 225 -8.40 -14.16 6.48
C SER A 225 -8.79 -12.79 5.96
N ILE A 226 -7.87 -11.81 5.96
CA ILE A 226 -8.13 -10.46 5.43
C ILE A 226 -8.44 -10.53 3.93
N ILE A 227 -7.63 -11.23 3.15
CA ILE A 227 -7.86 -11.36 1.70
C ILE A 227 -9.22 -12.02 1.44
N LEU A 228 -9.56 -13.07 2.17
CA LEU A 228 -10.87 -13.73 2.05
C LEU A 228 -12.01 -12.79 2.43
N ILE A 229 -11.91 -12.06 3.54
CA ILE A 229 -12.92 -11.07 3.97
C ILE A 229 -13.14 -10.02 2.88
N LEU A 230 -12.05 -9.48 2.30
CA LEU A 230 -12.16 -8.47 1.24
C LEU A 230 -12.84 -9.00 -0.02
N ILE A 231 -12.59 -10.26 -0.38
CA ILE A 231 -13.23 -10.92 -1.52
C ILE A 231 -14.70 -11.18 -1.23
N PHE A 232 -15.03 -11.79 -0.08
CA PHE A 232 -16.42 -12.14 0.28
C PHE A 232 -17.32 -10.93 0.54
N LEU A 233 -16.76 -9.84 1.04
CA LEU A 233 -17.49 -8.59 1.26
C LEU A 233 -17.52 -7.68 0.02
N GLU A 234 -16.96 -8.13 -1.11
CA GLU A 234 -16.85 -7.34 -2.35
C GLU A 234 -16.32 -5.92 -2.07
N ALA A 235 -15.23 -5.85 -1.26
CA ALA A 235 -14.72 -4.59 -0.77
C ALA A 235 -14.30 -3.66 -1.92
N ASN A 236 -14.73 -2.39 -1.86
CA ASN A 236 -14.38 -1.38 -2.84
C ASN A 236 -12.89 -1.03 -2.79
N ILE A 237 -12.08 -1.66 -3.65
CA ILE A 237 -10.65 -1.44 -3.78
C ILE A 237 -10.37 -0.80 -5.14
N TYR A 238 -9.55 0.22 -5.18
CA TYR A 238 -9.15 0.90 -6.42
C TYR A 238 -7.73 1.45 -6.27
N ASP A 239 -7.15 1.89 -7.38
CA ASP A 239 -5.79 2.40 -7.41
C ASP A 239 -4.78 1.39 -6.84
N GLU A 240 -4.70 0.22 -7.47
CA GLU A 240 -3.75 -0.85 -7.16
C GLU A 240 -3.98 -1.48 -5.76
N LEU A 241 -2.88 -1.63 -4.99
CA LEU A 241 -2.88 -2.17 -3.62
C LEU A 241 -3.04 -1.09 -2.55
N ARG A 242 -3.29 0.16 -2.92
CA ARG A 242 -3.29 1.30 -2.00
C ARG A 242 -4.12 1.04 -0.73
N HIS A 243 -5.33 0.56 -0.90
CA HIS A 243 -6.26 0.30 0.21
C HIS A 243 -5.85 -0.87 1.11
N VAL A 244 -5.02 -1.76 0.59
CA VAL A 244 -4.50 -2.95 1.28
C VAL A 244 -2.98 -2.92 1.43
N LEU A 245 -2.38 -1.74 1.32
CA LEU A 245 -0.92 -1.57 1.35
C LEU A 245 -0.27 -2.19 2.60
N TYR A 246 -0.99 -2.23 3.73
CA TYR A 246 -0.54 -2.81 4.99
C TYR A 246 -0.28 -4.33 4.95
N ILE A 247 -0.84 -5.05 3.95
CA ILE A 247 -0.54 -6.48 3.78
C ILE A 247 0.86 -6.71 3.19
N VAL A 248 1.38 -5.75 2.42
CA VAL A 248 2.68 -5.89 1.75
C VAL A 248 3.81 -6.15 2.74
N PRO A 249 4.01 -5.36 3.82
CA PRO A 249 5.03 -5.67 4.83
C PRO A 249 4.87 -7.03 5.49
N LEU A 250 3.63 -7.51 5.69
CA LEU A 250 3.37 -8.83 6.25
C LEU A 250 3.90 -9.92 5.32
N ILE A 251 3.65 -9.78 4.02
CA ILE A 251 4.17 -10.69 2.99
C ILE A 251 5.71 -10.64 2.94
N LEU A 252 6.30 -9.44 3.03
CA LEU A 252 7.77 -9.30 3.06
C LEU A 252 8.38 -10.01 4.28
N ILE A 253 7.76 -9.90 5.46
CA ILE A 253 8.22 -10.59 6.68
C ILE A 253 8.14 -12.11 6.49
N ILE A 254 7.01 -12.61 5.99
CA ILE A 254 6.80 -14.05 5.76
C ILE A 254 7.82 -14.57 4.75
N SER A 255 7.88 -13.99 3.58
CA SER A 255 8.70 -14.47 2.45
C SER A 255 10.20 -14.41 2.76
N PHE A 256 10.67 -13.34 3.39
CA PHE A 256 12.06 -13.19 3.82
C PHE A 256 12.44 -14.28 4.85
N SER A 257 11.56 -14.52 5.83
CA SER A 257 11.79 -15.53 6.85
C SER A 257 11.78 -16.96 6.27
N ILE A 258 10.86 -17.25 5.35
CA ILE A 258 10.82 -18.54 4.64
C ILE A 258 12.13 -18.78 3.90
N THR A 259 12.59 -17.80 3.12
CA THR A 259 13.85 -17.93 2.36
C THR A 259 15.04 -18.13 3.29
N TYR A 260 15.07 -17.45 4.47
CA TYR A 260 16.11 -17.65 5.49
C TYR A 260 16.15 -19.09 6.01
N PHE A 261 14.99 -19.68 6.35
CA PHE A 261 14.92 -21.04 6.86
C PHE A 261 15.17 -22.09 5.79
N PHE A 262 14.88 -21.77 4.52
CA PHE A 262 15.23 -22.62 3.39
C PHE A 262 16.74 -22.59 3.16
N SER A 263 17.33 -21.42 2.90
CA SER A 263 18.75 -21.25 2.64
C SER A 263 19.22 -19.82 2.91
N LYS A 264 20.12 -19.67 3.90
CA LYS A 264 20.74 -18.37 4.21
C LYS A 264 21.56 -17.82 3.05
N LYS A 265 22.25 -18.69 2.29
CA LYS A 265 23.05 -18.28 1.13
C LYS A 265 22.17 -17.73 0.00
N LEU A 266 21.08 -18.42 -0.30
CA LEU A 266 20.10 -17.96 -1.29
C LEU A 266 19.52 -16.61 -0.89
N LEU A 267 19.09 -16.46 0.37
CA LEU A 267 18.56 -15.20 0.87
C LEU A 267 19.57 -14.07 0.71
N LEU A 268 20.81 -14.26 1.12
CA LEU A 268 21.85 -13.23 1.02
C LEU A 268 22.07 -12.79 -0.42
N TYR A 269 22.16 -13.75 -1.34
CA TYR A 269 22.37 -13.48 -2.76
C TYR A 269 21.21 -12.72 -3.38
N VAL A 270 19.98 -13.22 -3.19
CA VAL A 270 18.78 -12.58 -3.79
C VAL A 270 18.48 -11.23 -3.14
N ALA A 271 18.70 -11.09 -1.82
CA ALA A 271 18.52 -9.81 -1.13
C ALA A 271 19.52 -8.76 -1.62
N PHE A 272 20.80 -9.14 -1.80
CA PHE A 272 21.82 -8.23 -2.34
C PHE A 272 21.47 -7.75 -3.74
N LEU A 273 21.12 -8.67 -4.64
CA LEU A 273 20.70 -8.34 -6.00
C LEU A 273 19.47 -7.43 -6.01
N SER A 274 18.48 -7.71 -5.13
CA SER A 274 17.28 -6.88 -5.01
C SER A 274 17.62 -5.47 -4.53
N ILE A 275 18.43 -5.33 -3.47
CA ILE A 275 18.83 -4.02 -2.93
C ILE A 275 19.61 -3.21 -3.98
N PHE A 276 20.53 -3.85 -4.68
CA PHE A 276 21.29 -3.21 -5.77
C PHE A 276 20.36 -2.71 -6.89
N SER A 277 19.45 -3.57 -7.36
CA SER A 277 18.45 -3.21 -8.37
C SER A 277 17.55 -2.06 -7.89
N PHE A 278 17.08 -2.10 -6.65
CA PHE A 278 16.24 -1.05 -6.05
C PHE A 278 16.97 0.28 -5.97
N SER A 279 18.27 0.28 -5.65
CA SER A 279 19.06 1.51 -5.59
C SER A 279 19.08 2.21 -6.95
N ILE A 280 19.33 1.45 -8.03
CA ILE A 280 19.32 1.99 -9.41
C ILE A 280 17.90 2.47 -9.78
N GLN A 281 16.89 1.64 -9.52
CA GLN A 281 15.50 1.96 -9.86
C GLN A 281 14.98 3.19 -9.12
N ASN A 282 15.32 3.37 -7.83
CA ASN A 282 14.94 4.54 -7.07
C ASN A 282 15.47 5.85 -7.66
N ILE A 283 16.69 5.83 -8.21
CA ILE A 283 17.28 7.00 -8.89
C ILE A 283 16.56 7.25 -10.22
N ASN A 284 16.40 6.21 -11.04
CA ASN A 284 15.84 6.34 -12.38
C ASN A 284 14.35 6.71 -12.38
N MET A 285 13.61 6.27 -11.35
CA MET A 285 12.17 6.49 -11.25
C MET A 285 11.79 7.77 -10.50
N TYR A 286 12.73 8.50 -9.92
CA TYR A 286 12.41 9.71 -9.17
C TYR A 286 11.68 10.74 -10.04
N PRO A 287 10.51 11.26 -9.60
CA PRO A 287 9.84 11.07 -8.32
C PRO A 287 8.72 9.98 -8.33
N TYR A 288 8.69 9.07 -9.29
CA TYR A 288 7.59 8.14 -9.58
C TYR A 288 7.73 6.75 -8.95
N GLN A 289 8.52 6.56 -7.89
CA GLN A 289 8.82 5.25 -7.29
C GLN A 289 7.57 4.44 -6.92
N TYR A 290 6.45 5.08 -6.53
CA TYR A 290 5.21 4.37 -6.17
C TYR A 290 4.57 3.63 -7.36
N THR A 291 4.92 4.00 -8.60
CA THR A 291 4.47 3.29 -9.81
C THR A 291 5.34 2.07 -10.16
N TRP A 292 6.25 1.68 -9.28
CA TRP A 292 7.18 0.59 -9.49
C TRP A 292 6.50 -0.74 -9.79
N PHE A 293 7.13 -1.54 -10.68
CA PHE A 293 6.77 -2.92 -11.00
C PHE A 293 8.00 -3.81 -10.92
N ASN A 294 7.82 -5.10 -10.63
CA ASN A 294 8.89 -6.08 -10.63
C ASN A 294 9.28 -6.53 -12.04
N LEU A 295 10.28 -7.43 -12.14
CA LEU A 295 10.82 -7.90 -13.42
C LEU A 295 9.79 -8.61 -14.31
N PHE A 296 8.73 -9.21 -13.76
CA PHE A 296 7.68 -9.87 -14.57
C PHE A 296 6.91 -8.88 -15.45
N SER A 297 6.90 -7.62 -15.10
CA SER A 297 6.31 -6.58 -15.92
C SER A 297 7.01 -6.38 -17.27
N ASN A 298 8.26 -6.90 -17.44
CA ASN A 298 8.98 -6.84 -18.72
C ASN A 298 8.32 -7.65 -19.83
N PHE A 299 7.47 -8.62 -19.48
CA PHE A 299 6.77 -9.47 -20.45
C PHE A 299 5.46 -8.86 -20.96
N ILE A 300 5.05 -7.70 -20.45
CA ILE A 300 3.80 -7.04 -20.84
C ILE A 300 4.01 -5.55 -21.03
N ASN A 301 3.21 -4.93 -21.89
CA ASN A 301 3.22 -3.47 -22.05
C ASN A 301 2.48 -2.83 -20.87
N ILE A 302 3.21 -2.20 -19.94
CA ILE A 302 2.64 -1.59 -18.73
C ILE A 302 1.71 -0.43 -19.08
N ASN A 303 2.09 0.42 -20.05
CA ASN A 303 1.31 1.62 -20.42
C ASN A 303 -0.12 1.29 -20.86
N SER A 304 -0.32 0.16 -21.54
CA SER A 304 -1.63 -0.29 -22.01
C SER A 304 -2.36 -1.23 -21.05
N ASN A 305 -1.65 -1.78 -20.06
CA ASN A 305 -2.20 -2.82 -19.19
C ASN A 305 -2.45 -2.38 -17.75
N PHE A 306 -1.77 -1.35 -17.26
CA PHE A 306 -1.86 -0.96 -15.85
C PHE A 306 -2.08 0.52 -15.63
N GLU A 307 -2.77 0.84 -14.55
CA GLU A 307 -2.84 2.20 -14.01
C GLU A 307 -1.46 2.60 -13.49
N LEU A 308 -1.04 3.85 -13.79
CA LEU A 308 0.27 4.35 -13.38
C LEU A 308 0.15 5.52 -12.39
N ASP A 309 -0.02 6.74 -12.89
CA ASP A 309 0.04 7.96 -12.08
C ASP A 309 -1.34 8.36 -11.52
N TYR A 310 -1.96 7.53 -10.69
CA TYR A 310 -3.26 7.86 -10.11
C TYR A 310 -3.21 8.98 -9.05
N TRP A 311 -2.03 9.31 -8.51
CA TRP A 311 -1.83 10.46 -7.62
C TRP A 311 -1.61 11.78 -8.36
N GLY A 312 -1.28 11.74 -9.66
CA GLY A 312 -0.98 12.93 -10.46
C GLY A 312 0.34 13.59 -10.12
N VAL A 313 1.31 12.82 -9.61
CA VAL A 313 2.66 13.32 -9.27
C VAL A 313 3.36 13.96 -10.46
N SER A 314 3.06 13.51 -11.68
CA SER A 314 3.57 14.09 -12.93
C SER A 314 3.10 15.53 -13.17
N GLY A 315 2.00 15.96 -12.53
CA GLY A 315 1.43 17.30 -12.74
C GLY A 315 2.43 18.43 -12.52
N ARG A 316 3.27 18.37 -11.48
CA ARG A 316 4.31 19.36 -11.22
C ARG A 316 5.37 19.40 -12.33
N ASN A 317 5.93 18.26 -12.71
CA ASN A 317 6.96 18.19 -13.75
C ASN A 317 6.42 18.64 -15.11
N ILE A 318 5.15 18.29 -15.40
CA ILE A 318 4.46 18.74 -16.61
C ILE A 318 4.32 20.27 -16.60
N ALA A 319 3.89 20.87 -15.48
CA ALA A 319 3.76 22.31 -15.35
C ALA A 319 5.10 23.03 -15.54
N GLU A 320 6.17 22.53 -14.92
CA GLU A 320 7.53 23.05 -15.10
C GLU A 320 7.98 23.00 -16.57
N LYS A 321 7.68 21.90 -17.29
CA LYS A 321 7.97 21.79 -18.72
C LYS A 321 7.11 22.72 -19.58
N ILE A 322 5.83 22.96 -19.22
CA ILE A 322 4.97 23.92 -19.91
C ILE A 322 5.55 25.33 -19.77
N ASN A 323 5.93 25.72 -18.55
CA ASN A 323 6.45 27.07 -18.25
C ASN A 323 7.76 27.38 -19.00
N ASN A 324 8.57 26.34 -19.28
CA ASN A 324 9.88 26.48 -19.92
C ASN A 324 9.85 26.15 -21.42
N ASN A 325 8.69 25.96 -22.04
CA ASN A 325 8.59 25.60 -23.45
C ASN A 325 8.21 26.79 -24.33
N ASP A 326 9.15 27.25 -25.17
CA ASP A 326 8.96 28.43 -26.01
C ASP A 326 7.75 28.31 -26.94
N GLN A 327 7.48 27.12 -27.47
CA GLN A 327 6.31 26.90 -28.34
C GLN A 327 4.99 27.12 -27.58
N LEU A 328 4.92 26.74 -26.32
CA LEU A 328 3.72 26.91 -25.48
C LEU A 328 3.59 28.34 -24.98
N LEU A 329 4.69 29.06 -24.77
CA LEU A 329 4.68 30.48 -24.36
C LEU A 329 3.98 31.38 -25.39
N HIS A 330 3.98 31.02 -26.67
CA HIS A 330 3.18 31.70 -27.70
C HIS A 330 1.66 31.54 -27.53
N TYR A 331 1.21 30.61 -26.67
CA TYR A 331 -0.20 30.34 -26.40
C TYR A 331 -0.64 30.82 -25.01
N LYS A 332 0.07 31.75 -24.36
CA LYS A 332 -0.26 32.28 -23.03
C LYS A 332 -1.71 32.78 -22.91
N ASN A 333 -2.22 33.41 -23.97
CA ASN A 333 -3.59 33.94 -24.06
C ASN A 333 -4.64 32.87 -24.35
N LYS A 334 -4.26 31.59 -24.39
CA LYS A 334 -5.17 30.46 -24.63
C LYS A 334 -5.38 29.63 -23.39
N CYS A 335 -6.54 28.96 -23.32
CA CYS A 335 -6.84 28.13 -22.15
C CYS A 335 -6.02 26.83 -22.14
N ILE A 336 -5.53 26.50 -20.96
CA ILE A 336 -4.95 25.18 -20.65
C ILE A 336 -6.06 24.29 -20.06
N TYR A 337 -6.35 23.18 -20.70
CA TYR A 337 -7.28 22.19 -20.21
C TYR A 337 -6.52 21.07 -19.49
N VAL A 338 -6.84 20.87 -18.21
CA VAL A 338 -6.15 19.93 -17.31
C VAL A 338 -7.11 18.90 -16.73
N PRO A 339 -6.66 17.68 -16.39
CA PRO A 339 -7.48 16.69 -15.69
C PRO A 339 -8.00 17.18 -14.34
N GLN A 340 -9.12 16.63 -13.91
CA GLN A 340 -9.60 16.79 -12.54
C GLN A 340 -8.84 15.86 -11.56
N PRO A 341 -8.52 16.34 -10.37
CA PRO A 341 -8.72 17.69 -9.84
C PRO A 341 -7.61 18.67 -10.28
N LYS A 342 -8.00 19.82 -10.80
CA LYS A 342 -7.07 20.81 -11.38
C LYS A 342 -6.02 21.36 -10.39
N HIS A 343 -6.32 21.37 -9.09
CA HIS A 343 -5.42 21.87 -8.05
C HIS A 343 -4.11 21.05 -7.93
N ILE A 344 -3.99 19.90 -8.59
CA ILE A 344 -2.74 19.12 -8.63
C ILE A 344 -1.69 19.82 -9.49
N ILE A 345 -2.07 20.47 -10.57
CA ILE A 345 -1.16 21.09 -11.54
C ILE A 345 -1.23 22.63 -11.54
N GLU A 346 -2.42 23.18 -11.32
CA GLU A 346 -2.70 24.62 -11.39
C GLU A 346 -1.72 25.49 -10.57
N PRO A 347 -1.33 25.13 -9.32
CA PRO A 347 -0.41 25.95 -8.53
C PRO A 347 1.01 26.04 -9.09
N PHE A 348 1.37 25.16 -10.02
CA PHE A 348 2.71 25.08 -10.61
C PHE A 348 2.78 25.69 -12.02
N ILE A 349 1.65 26.04 -12.63
CA ILE A 349 1.61 26.72 -13.92
C ILE A 349 1.87 28.22 -13.67
N SER A 350 2.71 28.82 -14.56
CA SER A 350 3.03 30.26 -14.47
C SER A 350 1.75 31.11 -14.55
N ALA A 351 1.74 32.20 -13.78
CA ALA A 351 0.69 33.21 -13.82
C ALA A 351 0.54 33.90 -15.20
N ASP A 352 1.50 33.70 -16.09
CA ASP A 352 1.43 34.17 -17.48
C ASP A 352 0.31 33.50 -18.31
N PHE A 353 -0.19 32.33 -17.85
CA PHE A 353 -1.28 31.64 -18.50
C PHE A 353 -2.62 32.05 -17.83
N ASP A 354 -3.39 32.87 -18.51
CA ASP A 354 -4.59 33.52 -17.96
C ASP A 354 -5.76 32.56 -17.72
N CYS A 355 -5.77 31.39 -18.33
CA CYS A 355 -6.94 30.51 -18.36
C CYS A 355 -6.57 29.05 -18.12
N ILE A 356 -6.92 28.50 -16.93
CA ILE A 356 -6.80 27.08 -16.62
C ILE A 356 -8.21 26.51 -16.38
N LYS A 357 -8.64 25.58 -17.27
CA LYS A 357 -9.96 24.95 -17.21
C LYS A 357 -9.86 23.46 -16.94
N PRO A 358 -10.85 22.87 -16.24
CA PRO A 358 -10.89 21.43 -16.10
C PRO A 358 -11.21 20.78 -17.45
N SER A 359 -10.42 19.77 -17.83
CA SER A 359 -10.78 18.86 -18.91
C SER A 359 -11.81 17.87 -18.37
N LEU A 360 -13.03 17.93 -18.86
CA LEU A 360 -14.04 16.92 -18.61
C LEU A 360 -13.70 15.63 -19.39
N SER A 361 -14.53 14.60 -19.20
CA SER A 361 -14.36 13.31 -19.89
C SER A 361 -14.39 13.40 -21.43
N ILE A 362 -14.81 14.51 -21.99
CA ILE A 362 -14.87 14.80 -23.42
C ILE A 362 -13.91 15.95 -23.72
N TYR A 363 -13.10 15.82 -24.78
CA TYR A 363 -12.23 16.91 -25.21
C TYR A 363 -13.07 18.14 -25.57
N PRO A 364 -12.62 19.35 -25.17
CA PRO A 364 -13.38 20.54 -25.46
C PRO A 364 -13.56 20.70 -26.99
N LYS A 365 -14.79 20.87 -27.42
CA LYS A 365 -15.11 21.33 -28.79
C LYS A 365 -14.90 22.84 -28.78
N SER A 366 -13.66 23.28 -28.93
CA SER A 366 -13.33 24.69 -29.04
C SER A 366 -13.10 25.05 -30.52
N THR A 367 -13.59 26.20 -30.93
CA THR A 367 -13.24 26.81 -32.23
C THR A 367 -11.90 27.54 -32.18
N GLU A 368 -11.33 27.70 -31.01
CA GLU A 368 -10.04 28.34 -30.79
C GLU A 368 -8.99 27.32 -30.40
N LYS A 369 -7.71 27.62 -30.73
CA LYS A 369 -6.57 26.84 -30.28
C LYS A 369 -6.46 26.82 -28.75
N TYR A 370 -6.12 25.66 -28.20
CA TYR A 370 -5.94 25.47 -26.77
C TYR A 370 -4.82 24.48 -26.46
N ILE A 371 -4.35 24.51 -25.21
CA ILE A 371 -3.39 23.54 -24.68
C ILE A 371 -4.17 22.44 -23.96
N LEU A 372 -3.90 21.18 -24.26
CA LEU A 372 -4.48 20.03 -23.59
C LEU A 372 -3.40 19.27 -22.83
N VAL A 373 -3.62 19.07 -21.54
CA VAL A 373 -2.74 18.25 -20.67
C VAL A 373 -3.44 16.93 -20.37
N LYS A 374 -2.73 15.83 -20.58
CA LYS A 374 -3.18 14.48 -20.24
C LYS A 374 -2.21 13.87 -19.23
N TYR A 375 -2.68 13.54 -18.05
CA TYR A 375 -1.96 12.75 -17.03
C TYR A 375 -2.99 12.01 -16.18
N THR A 376 -2.57 11.26 -15.18
CA THR A 376 -3.46 10.38 -14.41
C THR A 376 -4.25 9.44 -15.33
N ARG A 377 -5.53 9.21 -15.04
CA ARG A 377 -6.40 8.31 -15.82
C ARG A 377 -6.69 8.78 -17.24
N LEU A 378 -6.50 10.07 -17.56
CA LEU A 378 -6.71 10.59 -18.92
C LEU A 378 -5.64 10.14 -19.90
N ILE A 379 -4.45 9.76 -19.42
CA ILE A 379 -3.36 9.26 -20.26
C ILE A 379 -3.77 8.02 -21.08
N ARG A 380 -4.71 7.22 -20.57
CA ARG A 380 -5.22 6.00 -21.22
C ARG A 380 -6.12 6.24 -22.41
N ARG A 381 -6.70 7.43 -22.51
CA ARG A 381 -7.59 7.76 -23.61
C ARG A 381 -6.78 7.95 -24.89
N GLU A 382 -7.41 7.70 -26.02
CA GLU A 382 -6.82 7.98 -27.32
C GLU A 382 -6.37 9.44 -27.39
N ASP A 383 -5.26 9.66 -28.09
CA ASP A 383 -4.76 11.01 -28.32
C ASP A 383 -5.67 11.67 -29.37
N PRO A 384 -6.08 12.93 -29.18
CA PRO A 384 -7.00 13.59 -30.09
C PRO A 384 -6.34 13.83 -31.45
N SER A 385 -7.07 13.51 -32.52
CA SER A 385 -6.57 13.55 -33.91
C SER A 385 -6.23 14.96 -34.41
N ASN A 386 -6.86 15.99 -33.83
CA ASN A 386 -6.66 17.39 -34.22
C ASN A 386 -5.61 18.11 -33.33
N CYS A 387 -4.82 17.36 -32.60
CA CYS A 387 -3.83 17.91 -31.67
C CYS A 387 -2.40 17.45 -32.02
N LYS A 388 -1.44 18.35 -31.82
CA LYS A 388 0.00 18.06 -31.98
C LYS A 388 0.61 17.83 -30.61
N LEU A 389 1.28 16.69 -30.41
CA LEU A 389 2.06 16.41 -29.18
C LEU A 389 3.28 17.34 -29.12
N ILE A 390 3.45 18.01 -27.98
CA ILE A 390 4.58 18.94 -27.72
C ILE A 390 5.48 18.42 -26.62
N ILE A 391 4.91 17.91 -25.51
CA ILE A 391 5.67 17.41 -24.35
C ILE A 391 5.20 16.01 -24.03
N GLU A 392 6.16 15.12 -23.75
CA GLU A 392 5.93 13.82 -23.12
C GLU A 392 6.71 13.75 -21.82
N GLU A 393 6.01 13.49 -20.73
CA GLU A 393 6.58 13.18 -19.43
C GLU A 393 6.66 11.66 -19.28
N SER A 394 7.86 11.12 -19.12
CA SER A 394 8.10 9.69 -19.06
C SER A 394 9.36 9.36 -18.27
N TYR A 395 9.48 8.12 -17.79
CA TYR A 395 10.67 7.61 -17.13
C TYR A 395 10.96 6.15 -17.56
N ASN A 396 12.19 5.68 -17.30
CA ASN A 396 12.59 4.30 -17.56
C ASN A 396 12.51 3.48 -16.26
N LEU A 397 11.69 2.44 -16.24
CA LEU A 397 11.64 1.50 -15.12
C LEU A 397 12.92 0.65 -15.05
N ASN A 398 13.35 0.16 -16.21
CA ASN A 398 14.52 -0.69 -16.38
C ASN A 398 15.35 -0.20 -17.59
N LEU A 399 16.66 -0.53 -17.60
CA LEU A 399 17.59 -0.12 -18.65
C LEU A 399 17.21 -0.63 -20.07
N PHE A 400 16.38 -1.66 -20.17
CA PHE A 400 16.07 -2.40 -21.39
C PHE A 400 14.60 -2.32 -21.81
N LYS A 401 13.80 -1.43 -21.22
CA LYS A 401 12.36 -1.37 -21.49
C LYS A 401 11.92 -0.01 -22.00
N ASP A 402 10.78 -0.03 -22.70
CA ASP A 402 10.08 1.17 -23.14
C ASP A 402 9.78 2.11 -21.98
N LYS A 403 9.77 3.38 -22.26
CA LYS A 403 9.44 4.44 -21.31
C LYS A 403 8.01 4.27 -20.78
N LEU A 404 7.85 4.45 -19.49
CA LEU A 404 6.54 4.57 -18.89
C LEU A 404 6.06 6.01 -18.98
N ILE A 405 4.94 6.22 -19.66
CA ILE A 405 4.39 7.54 -19.96
C ILE A 405 3.53 7.99 -18.79
N MET A 406 3.90 9.10 -18.16
CA MET A 406 3.20 9.72 -17.05
C MET A 406 2.27 10.84 -17.49
N GLY A 407 2.60 11.52 -18.57
CA GLY A 407 1.79 12.61 -19.08
C GLY A 407 2.18 13.08 -20.47
N LYS A 408 1.24 13.78 -21.10
CA LYS A 408 1.40 14.35 -22.44
C LYS A 408 0.79 15.75 -22.48
N VAL A 409 1.40 16.66 -23.24
CA VAL A 409 0.86 18.00 -23.50
C VAL A 409 0.74 18.21 -25.00
N PHE A 410 -0.42 18.67 -25.41
CA PHE A 410 -0.77 18.89 -26.80
C PHE A 410 -1.17 20.33 -27.06
N ILE A 411 -0.93 20.79 -28.29
CA ILE A 411 -1.61 21.96 -28.87
C ILE A 411 -2.70 21.44 -29.79
N CYS A 412 -3.92 21.88 -29.54
CA CYS A 412 -5.13 21.49 -30.28
C CYS A 412 -5.72 22.66 -31.05
N ASN A 413 -6.29 22.35 -32.24
CA ASN A 413 -6.98 23.32 -33.11
C ASN A 413 -8.48 23.24 -32.90
#